data_07f810c06514a85bf3666ee6b4305a54
#
_entry.id   07f810c06514a85bf3666ee6b4305a54
#
_cell.length_a   1.000
_cell.length_b   1.000
_cell.length_c   1.000
_cell.angle_alpha   90.00
_cell.angle_beta   90.00
_cell.angle_gamma   90.00
#
_symmetry.space_group_name_H-M   'P 1'
#
loop_
_entity.id
_entity.type
_entity.pdbx_description
1 polymer ?
#
loop_
_entity_poly.entity_id
_entity_poly.type
_entity_poly.pdbx_seq_one_letter_code
_entity_poly.pdbx_strand_id
1 'polypeptide(L)'
;MCIRDSGTTFKRFAVPDADKLPVGVYKFLAVGRDASDRFSVTTPTSGNTNYTDMLASIVNSGDESEIFAGSADAEVMAQGGTRVSIEMTRKVAGVLGYFKNVPQVLNGSTVKYLRLKVSNSNQQVNLTNGVGINTAPTPYNIIDMDLSGQAVSNGVYVGNDLSGQGVVKVPNSQLGGSFYIPVSGVSMTLGLYDASGVAIKEWTVSDTNSSGATQFNLMANHFYSLGVKGATGSVDGGTPGNPGDDDAPVDLLTDQNIVITISPAWELIHNLVIQ
;
A
#
# COMPACT_ATOMS: atom_id res chain seq x y z
N MET A 1 14.55 -25.39 -7.82
CA MET A 1 15.60 -24.42 -8.26
C MET A 1 14.90 -23.20 -8.81
N CYS A 2 15.14 -22.04 -8.23
CA CYS A 2 14.49 -20.79 -8.67
C CYS A 2 15.44 -20.04 -9.63
N ILE A 3 15.02 -19.79 -10.84
CA ILE A 3 15.78 -19.01 -11.81
C ILE A 3 15.10 -17.64 -11.91
N ARG A 4 15.82 -16.59 -11.55
CA ARG A 4 15.41 -15.20 -11.77
C ARG A 4 16.17 -14.70 -12.99
N ASP A 5 15.47 -14.53 -14.09
CA ASP A 5 16.03 -13.86 -15.26
C ASP A 5 15.99 -12.34 -15.01
N SER A 6 17.16 -11.70 -15.03
CA SER A 6 17.24 -10.25 -14.88
C SER A 6 16.49 -9.58 -16.04
N GLY A 7 15.56 -8.70 -15.71
CA GLY A 7 14.75 -7.97 -16.69
C GLY A 7 13.41 -8.61 -17.05
N THR A 8 13.03 -9.72 -16.40
CA THR A 8 11.71 -10.35 -16.61
C THR A 8 10.84 -10.21 -15.36
N THR A 9 9.55 -10.05 -15.56
CA THR A 9 8.54 -9.98 -14.50
C THR A 9 8.03 -11.35 -14.07
N PHE A 10 8.69 -12.43 -14.45
CA PHE A 10 8.30 -13.79 -14.09
C PHE A 10 9.44 -14.56 -13.44
N LYS A 11 9.07 -15.59 -12.68
CA LYS A 11 9.96 -16.52 -12.01
C LYS A 11 9.59 -17.95 -12.42
N ARG A 12 10.56 -18.76 -12.84
CA ARG A 12 10.34 -20.14 -13.20
C ARG A 12 10.83 -21.09 -12.09
N PHE A 13 10.00 -22.06 -11.76
CA PHE A 13 10.34 -23.14 -10.85
C PHE A 13 10.32 -24.46 -11.62
N ALA A 14 11.36 -25.28 -11.48
CA ALA A 14 11.37 -26.64 -11.94
C ALA A 14 11.18 -27.59 -10.74
N VAL A 15 10.22 -28.49 -10.87
CA VAL A 15 9.98 -29.53 -9.86
C VAL A 15 10.97 -30.65 -10.08
N PRO A 16 11.80 -31.04 -9.09
CA PRO A 16 12.72 -32.19 -9.17
C PRO A 16 11.96 -33.49 -9.42
N ASP A 17 12.64 -34.49 -10.02
CA ASP A 17 12.02 -35.79 -10.32
C ASP A 17 11.45 -36.49 -9.08
N ALA A 18 12.08 -36.31 -7.92
CA ALA A 18 11.62 -36.88 -6.66
C ALA A 18 10.32 -36.27 -6.13
N ASP A 19 10.00 -35.04 -6.56
CA ASP A 19 8.85 -34.27 -6.09
C ASP A 19 7.76 -34.15 -7.15
N LYS A 20 7.85 -34.91 -8.26
CA LYS A 20 6.85 -34.91 -9.32
C LYS A 20 5.50 -35.38 -8.80
N LEU A 21 4.47 -34.62 -9.18
CA LEU A 21 3.10 -34.99 -8.87
C LEU A 21 2.64 -36.20 -9.68
N PRO A 22 1.85 -37.10 -9.08
CA PRO A 22 1.14 -38.14 -9.81
C PRO A 22 0.26 -37.57 -10.93
N VAL A 23 -0.15 -38.45 -11.86
CA VAL A 23 -1.15 -38.08 -12.89
C VAL A 23 -2.43 -37.66 -12.22
N GLY A 24 -2.99 -36.51 -12.64
CA GLY A 24 -4.23 -35.98 -12.07
C GLY A 24 -4.42 -34.51 -12.34
N VAL A 25 -5.56 -34.00 -11.92
CA VAL A 25 -5.92 -32.57 -11.98
C VAL A 25 -5.55 -31.90 -10.65
N TYR A 26 -4.83 -30.80 -10.75
CA TYR A 26 -4.33 -30.05 -9.61
C TYR A 26 -4.67 -28.58 -9.71
N LYS A 27 -4.90 -27.96 -8.57
CA LYS A 27 -4.96 -26.51 -8.42
C LYS A 27 -3.66 -26.04 -7.76
N PHE A 28 -2.95 -25.16 -8.46
CA PHE A 28 -1.70 -24.57 -7.98
C PHE A 28 -1.98 -23.18 -7.40
N LEU A 29 -1.43 -22.91 -6.24
CA LEU A 29 -1.39 -21.57 -5.64
C LEU A 29 0.07 -21.12 -5.56
N ALA A 30 0.37 -19.99 -6.15
CA ALA A 30 1.65 -19.31 -6.00
C ALA A 30 1.48 -18.14 -5.02
N VAL A 31 2.46 -17.96 -4.14
CA VAL A 31 2.53 -16.84 -3.20
C VAL A 31 3.90 -16.18 -3.33
N GLY A 32 3.91 -14.87 -3.47
CA GLY A 32 5.11 -14.05 -3.50
C GLY A 32 5.05 -13.01 -2.38
N ARG A 33 6.15 -12.86 -1.67
CA ARG A 33 6.34 -11.81 -0.64
C ARG A 33 7.80 -11.35 -0.65
N ASP A 34 8.08 -10.24 -0.01
CA ASP A 34 9.46 -9.82 0.21
C ASP A 34 10.21 -10.80 1.15
N ALA A 35 11.50 -10.58 1.34
CA ALA A 35 12.32 -11.41 2.20
C ALA A 35 12.10 -11.15 3.70
N SER A 36 11.32 -10.11 4.05
CA SER A 36 10.95 -9.83 5.43
C SER A 36 9.86 -10.79 5.90
N ASP A 37 9.93 -11.22 7.15
CA ASP A 37 8.92 -12.09 7.77
C ASP A 37 7.70 -11.30 8.28
N ARG A 38 7.26 -10.29 7.53
CA ARG A 38 6.13 -9.44 7.90
C ARG A 38 4.79 -10.15 7.83
N PHE A 39 4.70 -11.15 6.95
CA PHE A 39 3.52 -12.02 6.85
C PHE A 39 3.86 -13.46 7.20
N SER A 40 3.06 -14.05 8.08
CA SER A 40 2.97 -15.50 8.26
C SER A 40 1.95 -16.05 7.27
N VAL A 41 2.35 -17.00 6.43
CA VAL A 41 1.47 -17.67 5.46
C VAL A 41 1.07 -19.04 6.00
N THR A 42 -0.22 -19.38 5.84
CA THR A 42 -0.73 -20.70 6.23
C THR A 42 0.13 -21.81 5.62
N THR A 43 0.68 -22.69 6.46
CA THR A 43 1.35 -23.90 5.99
C THR A 43 0.31 -24.98 5.72
N PRO A 44 0.14 -25.42 4.47
CA PRO A 44 -0.88 -26.41 4.15
C PRO A 44 -0.54 -27.77 4.77
N THR A 45 -1.54 -28.44 5.31
CA THR A 45 -1.45 -29.82 5.83
C THR A 45 -2.35 -30.71 4.99
N SER A 46 -1.77 -31.80 4.46
CA SER A 46 -2.49 -32.75 3.62
C SER A 46 -3.74 -33.29 4.32
N GLY A 47 -4.87 -33.23 3.62
CA GLY A 47 -6.16 -33.68 4.11
C GLY A 47 -6.89 -32.74 5.08
N ASN A 48 -6.22 -31.67 5.56
CA ASN A 48 -6.78 -30.75 6.57
C ASN A 48 -6.91 -29.32 6.11
N THR A 49 -6.08 -28.84 5.16
CA THR A 49 -6.13 -27.47 4.69
C THR A 49 -6.83 -27.41 3.35
N ASN A 50 -7.93 -26.68 3.27
CA ASN A 50 -8.60 -26.41 1.99
C ASN A 50 -7.87 -25.28 1.25
N TYR A 51 -7.96 -25.31 -0.06
CA TYR A 51 -7.43 -24.24 -0.91
C TYR A 51 -7.97 -22.86 -0.54
N THR A 52 -9.24 -22.76 -0.19
CA THR A 52 -9.90 -21.50 0.21
C THR A 52 -9.45 -20.96 1.56
N ASP A 53 -8.77 -21.78 2.39
CA ASP A 53 -8.36 -21.41 3.74
C ASP A 53 -6.90 -20.91 3.81
N MET A 54 -6.31 -20.66 2.64
CA MET A 54 -4.95 -20.14 2.54
C MET A 54 -4.93 -18.64 2.88
N LEU A 55 -4.30 -18.31 3.99
CA LEU A 55 -4.26 -16.97 4.57
C LEU A 55 -2.84 -16.44 4.68
N ALA A 56 -2.69 -15.13 4.60
CA ALA A 56 -1.53 -14.42 5.11
C ALA A 56 -1.96 -13.56 6.30
N SER A 57 -1.24 -13.68 7.40
CA SER A 57 -1.49 -12.95 8.64
C SER A 57 -0.34 -11.99 8.91
N ILE A 58 -0.64 -10.76 9.31
CA ILE A 58 0.38 -9.80 9.75
C ILE A 58 1.03 -10.33 11.03
N VAL A 59 2.36 -10.29 11.10
CA VAL A 59 3.11 -10.68 12.29
C VAL A 59 3.08 -9.57 13.32
N ASN A 60 3.34 -8.33 12.89
CA ASN A 60 3.28 -7.15 13.75
C ASN A 60 2.40 -6.09 13.06
N SER A 61 1.50 -5.49 13.81
CA SER A 61 0.67 -4.38 13.33
C SER A 61 1.54 -3.19 12.93
N GLY A 62 1.30 -2.64 11.76
CA GLY A 62 2.09 -1.53 11.19
C GLY A 62 3.23 -1.97 10.27
N ASP A 63 3.47 -3.27 10.16
CA ASP A 63 4.53 -3.84 9.32
C ASP A 63 3.97 -4.45 8.02
N GLU A 64 2.82 -4.00 7.54
CA GLU A 64 2.27 -4.46 6.28
C GLU A 64 3.27 -4.25 5.15
N SER A 65 3.39 -5.24 4.28
CA SER A 65 4.23 -5.20 3.08
C SER A 65 3.50 -5.80 1.89
N GLU A 66 4.14 -5.82 0.74
CA GLU A 66 3.56 -6.44 -0.44
C GLU A 66 3.44 -7.95 -0.28
N ILE A 67 2.27 -8.48 -0.61
CA ILE A 67 2.04 -9.91 -0.79
C ILE A 67 1.24 -10.14 -2.05
N PHE A 68 1.70 -11.09 -2.85
CA PHE A 68 1.11 -11.47 -4.12
C PHE A 68 0.64 -12.91 -4.04
N ALA A 69 -0.48 -13.21 -4.68
CA ALA A 69 -0.91 -14.57 -4.88
C ALA A 69 -1.71 -14.72 -6.19
N GLY A 70 -1.66 -15.92 -6.72
CA GLY A 70 -2.42 -16.29 -7.90
C GLY A 70 -2.57 -17.79 -7.98
N SER A 71 -3.51 -18.26 -8.78
CA SER A 71 -3.75 -19.69 -8.95
C SER A 71 -4.04 -20.07 -10.38
N ALA A 72 -3.75 -21.34 -10.72
CA ALA A 72 -4.14 -21.95 -11.96
C ALA A 72 -4.45 -23.42 -11.75
N ASP A 73 -5.36 -23.95 -12.56
CA ASP A 73 -5.63 -25.38 -12.66
C ASP A 73 -4.77 -25.97 -13.78
N ALA A 74 -4.24 -27.18 -13.57
CA ALA A 74 -3.54 -27.91 -14.61
C ALA A 74 -3.66 -29.42 -14.42
N GLU A 75 -3.65 -30.13 -15.54
CA GLU A 75 -3.61 -31.59 -15.59
C GLU A 75 -2.15 -32.04 -15.71
N VAL A 76 -1.73 -32.90 -14.78
CA VAL A 76 -0.44 -33.59 -14.84
C VAL A 76 -0.67 -34.91 -15.58
N MET A 77 0.01 -35.09 -16.73
CA MET A 77 -0.10 -36.25 -17.58
C MET A 77 1.04 -37.24 -17.36
N ALA A 78 0.82 -38.51 -17.72
CA ALA A 78 1.82 -39.57 -17.57
C ALA A 78 3.06 -39.38 -18.46
N GLN A 79 2.91 -38.71 -19.59
CA GLN A 79 3.98 -38.45 -20.56
C GLN A 79 4.00 -36.98 -20.95
N GLY A 80 5.20 -36.44 -21.14
CA GLY A 80 5.39 -35.02 -21.43
C GLY A 80 5.56 -34.19 -20.16
N GLY A 81 6.00 -32.95 -20.31
CA GLY A 81 6.15 -32.01 -19.21
C GLY A 81 4.88 -31.15 -19.06
N THR A 82 4.31 -31.06 -17.88
CA THR A 82 3.26 -30.09 -17.58
C THR A 82 3.89 -28.74 -17.25
N ARG A 83 3.42 -27.69 -17.91
CA ARG A 83 3.80 -26.29 -17.61
C ARG A 83 2.59 -25.53 -17.15
N VAL A 84 2.70 -24.89 -15.98
CA VAL A 84 1.65 -24.06 -15.41
C VAL A 84 2.15 -22.62 -15.37
N SER A 85 1.36 -21.70 -15.90
CA SER A 85 1.56 -20.27 -15.76
C SER A 85 0.56 -19.72 -14.76
N ILE A 86 1.05 -18.97 -13.76
CA ILE A 86 0.22 -18.38 -12.72
C ILE A 86 0.47 -16.87 -12.75
N GLU A 87 -0.57 -16.11 -13.04
CA GLU A 87 -0.56 -14.65 -12.86
C GLU A 87 -0.84 -14.33 -11.40
N MET A 88 0.02 -13.51 -10.80
CA MET A 88 -0.10 -13.11 -9.40
C MET A 88 -0.54 -11.66 -9.30
N THR A 89 -1.51 -11.41 -8.46
CA THR A 89 -1.99 -10.06 -8.12
C THR A 89 -1.68 -9.73 -6.67
N ARG A 90 -1.50 -8.44 -6.36
CA ARG A 90 -1.36 -7.98 -4.98
C ARG A 90 -2.59 -8.31 -4.17
N LYS A 91 -2.38 -8.79 -2.94
CA LYS A 91 -3.46 -9.09 -1.99
C LYS A 91 -3.62 -7.99 -0.93
N VAL A 92 -2.87 -6.92 -1.05
CA VAL A 92 -2.96 -5.72 -0.23
C VAL A 92 -3.35 -4.51 -1.06
N ALA A 93 -3.86 -3.47 -0.41
CA ALA A 93 -4.02 -2.13 -0.96
C ALA A 93 -2.73 -1.32 -0.76
N GLY A 94 -2.48 -0.34 -1.62
CA GLY A 94 -1.47 0.69 -1.40
C GLY A 94 -2.12 2.01 -1.02
N VAL A 95 -1.49 2.73 -0.10
CA VAL A 95 -1.94 4.06 0.33
C VAL A 95 -0.76 5.03 0.28
N LEU A 96 -0.96 6.17 -0.36
CA LEU A 96 0.00 7.26 -0.45
C LEU A 96 -0.61 8.54 0.12
N GLY A 97 0.16 9.24 0.92
CA GLY A 97 -0.10 10.62 1.32
C GLY A 97 1.01 11.54 0.83
N TYR A 98 0.63 12.55 0.08
CA TYR A 98 1.52 13.59 -0.39
C TYR A 98 0.96 14.95 0.01
N PHE A 99 1.62 15.61 0.96
CA PHE A 99 1.14 16.80 1.64
C PHE A 99 2.17 17.91 1.56
N LYS A 100 1.76 19.17 1.48
CA LYS A 100 2.65 20.32 1.56
C LYS A 100 2.18 21.31 2.62
N ASN A 101 3.09 22.17 3.04
CA ASN A 101 2.84 23.26 3.97
C ASN A 101 2.25 22.77 5.32
N VAL A 102 2.80 21.67 5.83
CA VAL A 102 2.43 21.15 7.16
C VAL A 102 2.90 22.18 8.21
N PRO A 103 2.01 22.84 8.96
CA PRO A 103 2.42 23.90 9.88
C PRO A 103 3.15 23.31 11.09
N GLN A 104 4.20 24.00 11.55
CA GLN A 104 4.89 23.66 12.79
C GLN A 104 4.01 23.93 14.03
N VAL A 105 3.27 25.02 13.98
CA VAL A 105 2.36 25.44 15.05
C VAL A 105 0.98 25.70 14.45
N LEU A 106 -0.04 25.13 15.06
CA LEU A 106 -1.43 25.34 14.69
C LEU A 106 -2.27 25.47 15.96
N ASN A 107 -3.16 26.46 16.00
CA ASN A 107 -4.03 26.72 17.16
C ASN A 107 -3.25 26.83 18.50
N GLY A 108 -2.03 27.37 18.47
CA GLY A 108 -1.16 27.51 19.65
C GLY A 108 -0.45 26.24 20.10
N SER A 109 -0.64 25.12 19.43
CA SER A 109 0.02 23.84 19.73
C SER A 109 1.06 23.49 18.67
N THR A 110 2.17 22.87 19.09
CA THR A 110 3.18 22.37 18.17
C THR A 110 2.71 21.05 17.57
N VAL A 111 2.68 21.01 16.24
CA VAL A 111 2.39 19.79 15.47
C VAL A 111 3.59 18.85 15.55
N LYS A 112 3.38 17.60 15.92
CA LYS A 112 4.41 16.56 16.00
C LYS A 112 4.17 15.39 15.09
N TYR A 113 2.90 15.09 14.81
CA TYR A 113 2.56 13.97 13.93
C TYR A 113 1.55 14.40 12.87
N LEU A 114 1.75 13.86 11.67
CA LEU A 114 0.76 13.87 10.59
C LEU A 114 0.30 12.43 10.36
N ARG A 115 -0.99 12.16 10.59
CA ARG A 115 -1.53 10.81 10.57
C ARG A 115 -2.74 10.68 9.67
N LEU A 116 -2.77 9.60 8.89
CA LEU A 116 -3.99 9.12 8.24
C LEU A 116 -4.49 7.92 9.00
N LYS A 117 -5.65 8.06 9.63
CA LYS A 117 -6.31 7.01 10.43
C LYS A 117 -7.45 6.39 9.65
N VAL A 118 -7.67 5.10 9.87
CA VAL A 118 -8.87 4.37 9.44
C VAL A 118 -9.62 3.85 10.66
N SER A 119 -10.95 3.72 10.52
CA SER A 119 -11.83 3.33 11.63
C SER A 119 -11.63 1.89 12.10
N ASN A 120 -11.17 1.01 11.23
CA ASN A 120 -10.92 -0.41 11.52
C ASN A 120 -9.85 -0.97 10.58
N SER A 121 -9.30 -2.13 10.94
CA SER A 121 -8.30 -2.84 10.15
C SER A 121 -8.56 -4.33 10.18
N ASN A 122 -8.07 -5.05 9.18
CA ASN A 122 -7.99 -6.51 9.18
C ASN A 122 -6.58 -6.97 9.52
N GLN A 123 -6.47 -8.16 10.09
CA GLN A 123 -5.19 -8.76 10.48
C GLN A 123 -4.72 -9.83 9.51
N GLN A 124 -5.60 -10.28 8.63
CA GLN A 124 -5.35 -11.36 7.70
C GLN A 124 -5.97 -11.07 6.33
N VAL A 125 -5.34 -11.59 5.29
CA VAL A 125 -5.89 -11.58 3.94
C VAL A 125 -5.97 -12.99 3.38
N ASN A 126 -7.07 -13.29 2.73
CA ASN A 126 -7.24 -14.55 2.00
C ASN A 126 -6.47 -14.49 0.68
N LEU A 127 -5.56 -15.44 0.49
CA LEU A 127 -4.65 -15.45 -0.66
C LEU A 127 -5.32 -15.84 -1.98
N THR A 128 -6.50 -16.47 -1.91
CA THR A 128 -7.22 -16.90 -3.11
C THR A 128 -8.09 -15.79 -3.70
N ASN A 129 -8.75 -15.01 -2.85
CA ASN A 129 -9.71 -13.98 -3.28
C ASN A 129 -9.33 -12.53 -2.90
N GLY A 130 -8.30 -12.33 -2.06
CA GLY A 130 -7.87 -11.00 -1.62
C GLY A 130 -8.80 -10.34 -0.60
N VAL A 131 -9.71 -11.07 0.01
CA VAL A 131 -10.60 -10.54 1.04
C VAL A 131 -9.87 -10.49 2.38
N GLY A 132 -9.91 -9.31 3.03
CA GLY A 132 -9.40 -9.15 4.38
C GLY A 132 -10.38 -9.75 5.41
N ILE A 133 -9.84 -10.37 6.42
CA ILE A 133 -10.59 -11.03 7.50
C ILE A 133 -9.96 -10.72 8.86
N ASN A 134 -10.66 -11.09 9.91
CA ASN A 134 -10.27 -10.85 11.30
C ASN A 134 -10.19 -9.35 11.62
N THR A 135 -11.32 -8.66 11.43
CA THR A 135 -11.44 -7.22 11.65
C THR A 135 -11.24 -6.87 13.12
N ALA A 136 -10.35 -5.94 13.37
CA ALA A 136 -10.18 -5.30 14.67
C ALA A 136 -10.77 -3.87 14.60
N PRO A 137 -11.82 -3.55 15.36
CA PRO A 137 -12.51 -2.25 15.29
C PRO A 137 -11.77 -1.19 16.12
N THR A 138 -10.50 -1.00 15.88
CA THR A 138 -9.71 0.05 16.54
C THR A 138 -9.15 0.99 15.47
N PRO A 139 -9.16 2.31 15.72
CA PRO A 139 -8.51 3.23 14.81
C PRO A 139 -7.07 2.80 14.57
N TYR A 140 -6.68 2.75 13.31
CA TYR A 140 -5.38 2.31 12.85
C TYR A 140 -4.73 3.41 12.02
N ASN A 141 -3.46 3.69 12.26
CA ASN A 141 -2.72 4.66 11.44
C ASN A 141 -2.21 3.96 10.18
N ILE A 142 -2.80 4.26 9.02
CA ILE A 142 -2.25 3.84 7.73
C ILE A 142 -0.96 4.61 7.43
N ILE A 143 -0.97 5.92 7.73
CA ILE A 143 0.21 6.77 7.61
C ILE A 143 0.44 7.36 9.00
N ASP A 144 1.67 7.26 9.50
CA ASP A 144 2.11 7.85 10.77
C ASP A 144 3.46 8.51 10.55
N MET A 145 3.45 9.81 10.31
CA MET A 145 4.66 10.60 10.10
C MET A 145 5.04 11.33 11.37
N ASP A 146 6.18 10.96 11.96
CA ASP A 146 6.81 11.74 13.02
C ASP A 146 7.57 12.92 12.39
N LEU A 147 7.14 14.13 12.70
CA LEU A 147 7.72 15.38 12.24
C LEU A 147 8.76 15.93 13.23
N SER A 148 9.02 15.21 14.32
CA SER A 148 9.99 15.61 15.33
C SER A 148 11.40 15.63 14.74
N GLY A 149 12.12 16.72 14.95
CA GLY A 149 13.48 16.85 14.42
C GLY A 149 13.57 17.26 12.94
N GLN A 150 12.47 17.37 12.22
CA GLN A 150 12.49 17.90 10.85
C GLN A 150 12.80 19.41 10.87
N ALA A 151 13.50 19.88 9.84
CA ALA A 151 13.76 21.30 9.62
C ALA A 151 12.45 22.05 9.37
N VAL A 152 12.43 23.31 9.84
CA VAL A 152 11.29 24.22 9.67
C VAL A 152 11.76 25.45 8.88
N SER A 153 10.95 25.85 7.91
CA SER A 153 11.16 27.10 7.15
C SER A 153 9.82 27.85 7.04
N ASN A 154 9.83 29.12 7.37
CA ASN A 154 8.63 29.98 7.32
C ASN A 154 7.41 29.39 8.09
N GLY A 155 7.67 28.70 9.22
CA GLY A 155 6.63 28.14 10.07
C GLY A 155 6.00 26.83 9.56
N VAL A 156 6.55 26.23 8.51
CA VAL A 156 6.15 24.92 7.99
C VAL A 156 7.32 23.92 7.98
N TYR A 157 7.00 22.63 8.09
CA TYR A 157 8.00 21.57 7.99
C TYR A 157 8.50 21.42 6.55
N VAL A 158 9.83 21.32 6.40
CA VAL A 158 10.48 21.23 5.08
C VAL A 158 10.29 19.84 4.44
N GLY A 159 10.12 18.82 5.26
CA GLY A 159 10.07 17.43 4.80
C GLY A 159 11.46 16.80 4.62
N ASN A 160 11.47 15.47 4.56
CA ASN A 160 12.71 14.73 4.35
C ASN A 160 13.19 14.87 2.90
N ASP A 161 14.50 14.94 2.71
CA ASP A 161 15.10 14.83 1.39
C ASP A 161 15.09 13.37 0.94
N LEU A 162 14.36 13.08 -0.13
CA LEU A 162 14.24 11.76 -0.75
C LEU A 162 14.98 11.67 -2.09
N SER A 163 15.78 12.68 -2.45
CA SER A 163 16.52 12.72 -3.72
C SER A 163 17.52 11.57 -3.84
N GLY A 164 18.15 11.16 -2.74
CA GLY A 164 19.01 9.98 -2.68
C GLY A 164 18.31 8.64 -2.96
N GLN A 165 17.00 8.64 -2.91
CA GLN A 165 16.15 7.48 -3.27
C GLN A 165 15.54 7.62 -4.68
N GLY A 166 15.97 8.61 -5.45
CA GLY A 166 15.43 8.90 -6.78
C GLY A 166 14.06 9.57 -6.78
N VAL A 167 13.62 10.10 -5.63
CA VAL A 167 12.34 10.80 -5.49
C VAL A 167 12.57 12.28 -5.33
N VAL A 168 12.11 13.07 -6.27
CA VAL A 168 12.11 14.54 -6.19
C VAL A 168 10.74 15.01 -5.69
N LYS A 169 10.71 15.98 -4.79
CA LYS A 169 9.48 16.47 -4.15
C LYS A 169 9.31 17.97 -4.38
N VAL A 170 8.07 18.42 -4.36
CA VAL A 170 7.75 19.82 -4.18
C VAL A 170 8.35 20.32 -2.86
N PRO A 171 8.98 21.50 -2.81
CA PRO A 171 9.49 22.07 -1.56
C PRO A 171 8.43 22.13 -0.45
N ASN A 172 8.86 21.92 0.79
CA ASN A 172 8.02 21.89 1.99
C ASN A 172 6.91 20.83 1.94
N SER A 173 7.16 19.70 1.26
CA SER A 173 6.22 18.61 1.20
C SER A 173 6.65 17.39 2.03
N GLN A 174 5.67 16.62 2.46
CA GLN A 174 5.79 15.35 3.15
C GLN A 174 5.25 14.25 2.25
N LEU A 175 5.99 13.16 2.11
CA LEU A 175 5.55 12.00 1.36
C LEU A 175 5.65 10.78 2.26
N GLY A 176 4.58 10.03 2.35
CA GLY A 176 4.54 8.77 3.08
C GLY A 176 3.51 7.85 2.51
N GLY A 177 3.68 6.57 2.76
CA GLY A 177 2.76 5.56 2.27
C GLY A 177 2.93 4.26 3.00
N SER A 178 1.95 3.39 2.85
CA SER A 178 2.01 2.04 3.39
C SER A 178 1.17 1.09 2.56
N PHE A 179 1.35 -0.20 2.85
CA PHE A 179 0.45 -1.24 2.40
C PHE A 179 -0.63 -1.46 3.46
N TYR A 180 -1.77 -1.98 3.04
CA TYR A 180 -2.89 -2.19 3.94
C TYR A 180 -3.71 -3.43 3.56
N ILE A 181 -4.10 -4.21 4.56
CA ILE A 181 -4.98 -5.36 4.31
C ILE A 181 -6.37 -4.87 3.94
N PRO A 182 -6.99 -5.42 2.87
CA PRO A 182 -8.31 -5.03 2.43
C PRO A 182 -9.35 -5.03 3.55
N VAL A 183 -10.17 -3.99 3.59
CA VAL A 183 -11.23 -3.83 4.58
C VAL A 183 -12.39 -3.05 3.98
N SER A 184 -13.62 -3.40 4.34
CA SER A 184 -14.82 -2.75 3.83
C SER A 184 -15.42 -1.78 4.84
N GLY A 185 -16.09 -0.73 4.34
CA GLY A 185 -16.87 0.19 5.15
C GLY A 185 -16.06 1.01 6.14
N VAL A 186 -14.85 1.43 5.78
CA VAL A 186 -14.00 2.27 6.64
C VAL A 186 -14.23 3.74 6.38
N SER A 187 -14.14 4.55 7.42
CA SER A 187 -13.93 6.00 7.33
C SER A 187 -12.45 6.32 7.54
N MET A 188 -12.00 7.39 6.90
CA MET A 188 -10.63 7.87 7.04
C MET A 188 -10.61 9.29 7.60
N THR A 189 -9.63 9.55 8.46
CA THR A 189 -9.39 10.87 9.05
C THR A 189 -7.92 11.22 8.89
N LEU A 190 -7.65 12.31 8.19
CA LEU A 190 -6.33 12.93 8.18
C LEU A 190 -6.24 13.90 9.36
N GLY A 191 -5.13 13.88 10.11
CA GLY A 191 -5.02 14.75 11.27
C GLY A 191 -3.60 15.19 11.58
N LEU A 192 -3.53 16.35 12.25
CA LEU A 192 -2.33 16.90 12.87
C LEU A 192 -2.44 16.75 14.39
N TYR A 193 -1.38 16.22 15.00
CA TYR A 193 -1.39 15.86 16.42
C TYR A 193 -0.19 16.46 17.14
N ASP A 194 -0.35 16.73 18.42
CA ASP A 194 0.72 17.15 19.31
C ASP A 194 1.60 15.97 19.77
N ALA A 195 2.58 16.27 20.63
CA ALA A 195 3.50 15.26 21.19
C ALA A 195 2.80 14.21 22.06
N SER A 196 1.63 14.52 22.60
CA SER A 196 0.82 13.60 23.42
C SER A 196 -0.15 12.78 22.57
N GLY A 197 -0.18 12.99 21.25
CA GLY A 197 -1.11 12.35 20.33
C GLY A 197 -2.51 12.94 20.37
N VAL A 198 -2.68 14.12 20.96
CA VAL A 198 -3.94 14.85 20.96
C VAL A 198 -4.12 15.56 19.62
N ALA A 199 -5.31 15.44 19.04
CA ALA A 199 -5.62 16.06 17.76
C ALA A 199 -5.66 17.60 17.91
N ILE A 200 -4.91 18.29 17.04
CA ILE A 200 -4.94 19.75 16.91
C ILE A 200 -5.94 20.14 15.82
N LYS A 201 -5.98 19.37 14.74
CA LYS A 201 -6.92 19.51 13.64
C LYS A 201 -7.11 18.16 12.95
N GLU A 202 -8.33 17.86 12.57
CA GLU A 202 -8.69 16.67 11.81
C GLU A 202 -9.59 17.04 10.63
N TRP A 203 -9.46 16.29 9.55
CA TRP A 203 -10.29 16.36 8.36
C TRP A 203 -10.86 14.98 8.06
N THR A 204 -12.13 14.93 7.77
CA THR A 204 -12.74 13.72 7.18
C THR A 204 -12.31 13.62 5.72
N VAL A 205 -11.80 12.46 5.33
CA VAL A 205 -11.46 12.18 3.94
C VAL A 205 -12.71 11.78 3.17
N SER A 206 -12.87 12.30 1.97
CA SER A 206 -13.98 11.99 1.07
C SER A 206 -13.48 11.46 -0.28
N ASP A 207 -14.31 10.69 -0.98
CA ASP A 207 -14.01 10.17 -2.32
C ASP A 207 -14.41 11.17 -3.40
N THR A 208 -13.51 11.41 -4.36
CA THR A 208 -13.79 12.24 -5.54
C THR A 208 -14.83 11.61 -6.47
N ASN A 209 -14.83 10.28 -6.56
CA ASN A 209 -15.61 9.54 -7.56
C ASN A 209 -17.05 9.24 -7.10
N SER A 210 -17.34 9.37 -5.80
CA SER A 210 -18.59 8.95 -5.18
C SER A 210 -19.37 10.08 -4.53
N SER A 211 -19.39 11.26 -5.14
CA SER A 211 -20.22 12.40 -4.66
C SER A 211 -19.99 12.77 -3.19
N GLY A 212 -18.75 12.68 -2.71
CA GLY A 212 -18.40 13.01 -1.33
C GLY A 212 -18.66 11.91 -0.32
N ALA A 213 -18.70 10.65 -0.73
CA ALA A 213 -18.76 9.53 0.19
C ALA A 213 -17.59 9.56 1.18
N THR A 214 -17.89 9.33 2.46
CA THR A 214 -16.91 9.32 3.56
C THR A 214 -16.65 7.92 4.11
N GLN A 215 -17.23 6.92 3.47
CA GLN A 215 -16.96 5.49 3.73
C GLN A 215 -16.43 4.83 2.47
N PHE A 216 -15.39 4.03 2.62
CA PHE A 216 -14.64 3.40 1.53
C PHE A 216 -14.53 1.92 1.72
N ASN A 217 -14.30 1.22 0.61
CA ASN A 217 -13.78 -0.13 0.63
C ASN A 217 -12.33 -0.07 0.17
N LEU A 218 -11.40 -0.46 1.05
CA LEU A 218 -10.01 -0.68 0.68
C LEU A 218 -9.87 -2.09 0.11
N MET A 219 -9.60 -2.19 -1.17
CA MET A 219 -9.59 -3.43 -1.92
C MET A 219 -8.18 -3.87 -2.29
N ALA A 220 -7.96 -5.17 -2.38
CA ALA A 220 -6.71 -5.72 -2.89
C ALA A 220 -6.37 -5.17 -4.29
N ASN A 221 -5.11 -4.97 -4.55
CA ASN A 221 -4.58 -4.47 -5.82
C ASN A 221 -5.10 -3.07 -6.24
N HIS A 222 -5.65 -2.30 -5.30
CA HIS A 222 -6.04 -0.90 -5.52
C HIS A 222 -5.05 0.03 -4.87
N PHE A 223 -4.91 1.22 -5.45
CA PHE A 223 -4.06 2.27 -4.94
C PHE A 223 -4.88 3.50 -4.56
N TYR A 224 -4.67 4.00 -3.37
CA TYR A 224 -5.39 5.11 -2.76
C TYR A 224 -4.41 6.24 -2.48
N SER A 225 -4.68 7.43 -3.00
CA SER A 225 -3.77 8.57 -2.80
C SER A 225 -4.49 9.82 -2.30
N LEU A 226 -3.88 10.48 -1.34
CA LEU A 226 -4.19 11.84 -0.92
C LEU A 226 -3.09 12.73 -1.47
N GLY A 227 -3.44 13.57 -2.44
CA GLY A 227 -2.46 14.23 -3.30
C GLY A 227 -1.92 13.30 -4.39
N VAL A 228 -1.26 13.87 -5.37
CA VAL A 228 -0.71 13.16 -6.52
C VAL A 228 0.79 13.33 -6.53
N LYS A 229 1.51 12.21 -6.63
CA LYS A 229 2.94 12.19 -6.94
C LYS A 229 3.10 11.74 -8.40
N GLY A 230 3.66 12.61 -9.22
CA GLY A 230 3.90 12.33 -10.62
C GLY A 230 4.85 11.17 -10.89
N ALA A 231 4.77 10.63 -12.10
CA ALA A 231 5.54 9.44 -12.51
C ALA A 231 7.03 9.68 -12.70
N THR A 232 7.39 10.92 -13.01
CA THR A 232 8.76 11.28 -13.46
C THR A 232 9.54 11.64 -12.25
N GLY A 233 9.79 11.31 -11.23
CA GLY A 233 10.69 11.68 -10.14
C GLY A 233 11.33 13.08 -10.20
N SER A 234 10.82 13.98 -11.07
CA SER A 234 11.26 15.35 -11.23
C SER A 234 10.18 16.33 -10.77
N VAL A 235 10.58 17.48 -10.25
CA VAL A 235 9.70 18.61 -9.97
C VAL A 235 10.04 19.70 -10.98
N ASP A 236 9.11 19.99 -11.86
CA ASP A 236 9.19 21.08 -12.83
C ASP A 236 8.24 22.21 -12.38
N GLY A 237 8.75 23.40 -12.23
CA GLY A 237 7.95 24.57 -11.87
C GLY A 237 6.96 25.02 -12.94
N GLY A 238 6.98 24.42 -14.12
CA GLY A 238 6.14 24.82 -15.25
C GLY A 238 6.40 26.23 -15.74
N THR A 239 5.76 26.56 -16.86
CA THR A 239 5.69 27.92 -17.42
C THR A 239 4.26 28.20 -17.84
N PRO A 240 3.85 29.47 -18.03
CA PRO A 240 2.54 29.76 -18.60
C PRO A 240 2.33 29.05 -19.94
N GLY A 241 1.38 28.12 -19.98
CA GLY A 241 1.11 27.26 -21.14
C GLY A 241 1.77 25.88 -21.11
N ASN A 242 2.67 25.61 -20.15
CA ASN A 242 3.20 24.29 -19.86
C ASN A 242 3.09 24.05 -18.34
N PRO A 243 2.12 23.27 -17.88
CA PRO A 243 1.76 23.16 -16.45
C PRO A 243 2.85 22.52 -15.58
N GLY A 244 3.96 22.10 -16.14
CA GLY A 244 5.04 21.50 -15.36
C GLY A 244 4.76 20.06 -14.97
N ASP A 245 5.40 19.65 -13.88
CA ASP A 245 5.26 18.31 -13.31
C ASP A 245 3.82 18.05 -12.81
N ASP A 246 3.36 16.81 -12.89
CA ASP A 246 2.05 16.36 -12.43
C ASP A 246 1.99 16.11 -10.91
N ASP A 247 3.01 16.53 -10.16
CA ASP A 247 3.01 16.51 -8.69
C ASP A 247 1.99 17.52 -8.13
N ALA A 248 0.98 17.01 -7.42
CA ALA A 248 -0.08 17.81 -6.80
C ALA A 248 -0.30 17.39 -5.33
N PRO A 249 0.59 17.81 -4.40
CA PRO A 249 0.38 17.54 -2.98
C PRO A 249 -0.82 18.33 -2.43
N VAL A 250 -1.53 17.74 -1.45
CA VAL A 250 -2.58 18.42 -0.68
C VAL A 250 -1.96 19.52 0.17
N ASP A 251 -2.45 20.74 0.06
CA ASP A 251 -1.95 21.90 0.83
C ASP A 251 -2.69 22.04 2.16
N LEU A 252 -2.05 21.68 3.27
CA LEU A 252 -2.67 21.65 4.60
C LEU A 252 -2.91 23.05 5.21
N LEU A 253 -2.42 24.13 4.60
CA LEU A 253 -2.76 25.50 5.00
C LEU A 253 -4.01 26.02 4.28
N THR A 254 -4.23 25.63 3.04
CA THR A 254 -5.29 26.21 2.19
C THR A 254 -6.45 25.25 1.94
N ASP A 255 -6.18 23.96 1.85
CA ASP A 255 -7.20 22.99 1.48
C ASP A 255 -8.16 22.73 2.64
N GLN A 256 -9.44 22.91 2.40
CA GLN A 256 -10.50 22.69 3.36
C GLN A 256 -11.08 21.26 3.27
N ASN A 257 -10.99 20.65 2.10
CA ASN A 257 -11.48 19.30 1.82
C ASN A 257 -10.32 18.39 1.47
N ILE A 258 -10.23 17.29 2.16
CA ILE A 258 -9.25 16.23 1.87
C ILE A 258 -9.94 15.14 1.06
N VAL A 259 -9.43 14.92 -0.13
CA VAL A 259 -10.04 14.03 -1.11
C VAL A 259 -9.08 12.90 -1.43
N ILE A 260 -9.60 11.68 -1.51
CA ILE A 260 -8.84 10.49 -1.89
C ILE A 260 -9.12 10.15 -3.36
N THR A 261 -8.06 9.83 -4.08
CA THR A 261 -8.15 9.27 -5.44
C THR A 261 -7.94 7.77 -5.37
N ILE A 262 -8.78 7.02 -6.08
CA ILE A 262 -8.76 5.55 -6.11
C ILE A 262 -8.39 5.10 -7.51
N SER A 263 -7.29 4.35 -7.61
CA SER A 263 -6.87 3.68 -8.85
C SER A 263 -7.18 2.18 -8.74
N PRO A 264 -8.12 1.65 -9.54
CA PRO A 264 -8.60 0.27 -9.42
C PRO A 264 -7.62 -0.78 -9.94
N ALA A 265 -6.61 -0.38 -10.68
CA ALA A 265 -5.52 -1.24 -11.07
C ALA A 265 -4.22 -0.60 -10.56
N TRP A 266 -3.57 -1.26 -9.62
CA TRP A 266 -2.24 -0.88 -9.20
C TRP A 266 -1.25 -1.37 -10.26
N GLU A 267 -1.27 -0.73 -11.40
CA GLU A 267 -0.16 -0.83 -12.33
C GLU A 267 1.08 -0.23 -11.66
N LEU A 268 2.24 -0.56 -12.14
CA LEU A 268 3.54 -0.10 -11.61
C LEU A 268 3.61 1.44 -11.66
N ILE A 269 2.78 2.08 -10.86
CA ILE A 269 2.80 3.52 -10.64
C ILE A 269 3.94 3.75 -9.67
N HIS A 270 5.09 4.01 -10.26
CA HIS A 270 6.23 4.62 -9.61
C HIS A 270 7.12 3.70 -8.75
N ASN A 271 8.41 3.87 -8.93
CA ASN A 271 9.47 3.49 -8.00
C ASN A 271 9.36 4.29 -6.67
N LEU A 272 8.16 4.35 -6.08
CA LEU A 272 7.98 4.92 -4.76
C LEU A 272 8.50 3.93 -3.73
N VAL A 273 9.56 4.30 -3.06
CA VAL A 273 10.01 3.60 -1.86
C VAL A 273 8.99 3.93 -0.77
N ILE A 274 8.08 3.02 -0.51
CA ILE A 274 7.21 3.05 0.64
C ILE A 274 8.05 2.52 1.81
N GLN A 275 8.31 3.37 2.78
CA GLN A 275 9.06 3.01 4.00
C GLN A 275 8.09 2.60 5.11
#